data_819a81351d85f4d968b446e8786c23ff
#
_entry.id   819a81351d85f4d968b446e8786c23ff
#
_cell.length_a   1.000
_cell.length_b   1.000
_cell.length_c   1.000
_cell.angle_alpha   90.00
_cell.angle_beta   90.00
_cell.angle_gamma   90.00
#
_symmetry.space_group_name_H-M   'P 1'
#
loop_
_entity.id
_entity.type
_entity.pdbx_description
1 polymer ?
#
loop_
_entity_poly.entity_id
_entity_poly.type
_entity_poly.pdbx_seq_one_letter_code
_entity_poly.pdbx_strand_id
1 'polypeptide(L)'
;MKGFLVLIFSTILSITFGQESYSFSVPQPQDEKNEITIDPIYYGTYTTSDFDTYYEFNSQGIWAISTIYSSISRETIRESSKYSVRNGYLFGVVENDSIPCFLEEERYHFGVKHKEQIIGINSKHILKKINATTYIINFFENDSYTPSQFVFKGKTLEVKHFDYELNTTLFSAIKIQNSTKEPTMNYIVLTPSSKEWSKIEKAGIFGKGNLFLRK
;
A
#
# COMPACT_ATOMS: atom_id res chain seq x y z
N MET A 1 -25.58 57.75 -24.75
CA MET A 1 -25.29 57.20 -23.41
C MET A 1 -24.53 55.92 -23.61
N LYS A 2 -23.23 55.88 -23.29
CA LYS A 2 -22.37 54.73 -23.45
C LYS A 2 -22.28 54.03 -22.10
N GLY A 3 -22.88 52.84 -21.97
CA GLY A 3 -22.80 52.00 -20.79
C GLY A 3 -21.44 51.31 -20.72
N PHE A 4 -20.70 51.59 -19.63
CA PHE A 4 -19.40 50.99 -19.33
C PHE A 4 -19.64 49.67 -18.56
N LEU A 5 -19.42 48.55 -19.22
CA LEU A 5 -19.49 47.25 -18.59
C LEU A 5 -18.17 46.95 -17.84
N VAL A 6 -18.19 47.06 -16.53
CA VAL A 6 -17.04 46.71 -15.69
C VAL A 6 -17.08 45.20 -15.47
N LEU A 7 -16.20 44.49 -16.15
CA LEU A 7 -15.97 43.05 -15.93
C LEU A 7 -15.08 42.87 -14.69
N ILE A 8 -15.68 42.54 -13.55
CA ILE A 8 -14.93 42.17 -12.36
C ILE A 8 -14.39 40.76 -12.56
N PHE A 9 -13.12 40.63 -12.91
CA PHE A 9 -12.38 39.39 -12.87
C PHE A 9 -12.10 39.07 -11.40
N SER A 10 -12.96 38.27 -10.76
CA SER A 10 -12.61 37.67 -9.47
C SER A 10 -11.59 36.55 -9.73
N THR A 11 -10.33 36.85 -9.61
CA THR A 11 -9.26 35.86 -9.48
C THR A 11 -9.47 35.11 -8.17
N ILE A 12 -10.13 33.97 -8.25
CA ILE A 12 -10.12 32.98 -7.16
C ILE A 12 -8.68 32.48 -7.11
N LEU A 13 -7.90 33.02 -6.18
CA LEU A 13 -6.64 32.42 -5.76
C LEU A 13 -7.01 31.09 -5.08
N SER A 14 -7.03 30.03 -5.83
CA SER A 14 -7.02 28.66 -5.29
C SER A 14 -5.67 28.48 -4.62
N ILE A 15 -5.60 28.71 -3.31
CA ILE A 15 -4.48 28.31 -2.49
C ILE A 15 -4.56 26.77 -2.48
N THR A 16 -3.86 26.15 -3.42
CA THR A 16 -3.60 24.72 -3.35
C THR A 16 -2.69 24.50 -2.17
N PHE A 17 -3.25 24.18 -1.01
CA PHE A 17 -2.49 23.58 0.08
C PHE A 17 -1.95 22.27 -0.49
N GLY A 18 -0.63 22.21 -0.70
CA GLY A 18 0.02 20.97 -1.11
C GLY A 18 -0.33 19.89 -0.08
N GLN A 19 -0.81 18.76 -0.54
CA GLN A 19 -1.09 17.63 0.32
C GLN A 19 0.21 17.20 1.01
N GLU A 20 0.19 17.00 2.32
CA GLU A 20 1.34 16.52 3.08
C GLU A 20 1.29 14.99 3.18
N SER A 21 2.42 14.34 3.00
CA SER A 21 2.60 12.92 3.23
C SER A 21 3.70 12.70 4.25
N TYR A 22 3.42 11.92 5.27
CA TYR A 22 4.35 11.67 6.38
C TYR A 22 4.87 10.24 6.33
N SER A 23 6.17 10.10 6.60
CA SER A 23 6.89 8.84 6.76
C SER A 23 7.91 8.96 7.90
N PHE A 24 8.62 7.87 8.19
CA PHE A 24 9.57 7.83 9.31
C PHE A 24 10.97 7.46 8.81
N SER A 25 11.99 8.12 9.36
CA SER A 25 13.39 7.88 9.01
C SER A 25 13.91 6.51 9.46
N VAL A 26 13.27 5.94 10.50
CA VAL A 26 13.59 4.63 11.06
C VAL A 26 12.31 3.82 11.29
N PRO A 27 12.38 2.47 11.22
CA PRO A 27 11.21 1.62 11.43
C PRO A 27 10.66 1.75 12.84
N GLN A 28 9.35 1.82 12.95
CA GLN A 28 8.63 2.02 14.21
C GLN A 28 7.97 0.72 14.72
N PRO A 29 7.85 0.52 16.05
CA PRO A 29 8.57 1.24 17.11
C PRO A 29 10.05 0.92 17.12
N GLN A 30 10.90 1.89 17.52
CA GLN A 30 12.36 1.72 17.50
C GLN A 30 12.85 0.68 18.49
N ASP A 31 12.24 0.61 19.68
CA ASP A 31 12.69 -0.23 20.79
C ASP A 31 12.35 -1.71 20.58
N GLU A 32 11.48 -2.04 19.63
CA GLU A 32 11.13 -3.43 19.33
C GLU A 32 12.16 -4.08 18.40
N LYS A 33 12.39 -5.39 18.60
CA LYS A 33 13.31 -6.17 17.76
C LYS A 33 12.74 -6.36 16.35
N ASN A 34 13.65 -6.49 15.37
CA ASN A 34 13.28 -6.89 14.03
C ASN A 34 12.99 -8.40 14.03
N GLU A 35 11.87 -8.77 13.40
CA GLU A 35 11.47 -10.16 13.19
C GLU A 35 11.56 -10.49 11.67
N ILE A 36 11.75 -11.77 11.35
CA ILE A 36 11.77 -12.25 9.96
C ILE A 36 10.47 -12.95 9.57
N THR A 37 9.63 -13.28 10.53
CA THR A 37 8.32 -13.89 10.34
C THR A 37 7.44 -13.66 11.58
N ILE A 38 6.16 -14.00 11.48
CA ILE A 38 5.21 -13.96 12.60
C ILE A 38 5.21 -15.30 13.37
N ASP A 39 4.48 -15.36 14.48
CA ASP A 39 4.30 -16.61 15.23
C ASP A 39 3.63 -17.69 14.34
N PRO A 40 4.11 -18.96 14.38
CA PRO A 40 3.62 -20.06 13.56
C PRO A 40 2.11 -20.33 13.70
N ILE A 41 1.50 -19.97 14.83
CA ILE A 41 0.05 -20.12 15.05
C ILE A 41 -0.78 -19.33 14.03
N TYR A 42 -0.21 -18.29 13.42
CA TYR A 42 -0.86 -17.44 12.42
C TYR A 42 -0.48 -17.79 10.98
N TYR A 43 0.33 -18.82 10.74
CA TYR A 43 0.67 -19.26 9.39
C TYR A 43 -0.58 -19.68 8.62
N GLY A 44 -0.63 -19.30 7.35
CA GLY A 44 -1.73 -19.61 6.45
C GLY A 44 -1.98 -18.51 5.43
N THR A 45 -3.05 -18.67 4.66
CA THR A 45 -3.48 -17.70 3.66
C THR A 45 -4.69 -16.94 4.18
N TYR A 46 -4.64 -15.63 4.13
CA TYR A 46 -5.69 -14.73 4.57
C TYR A 46 -6.23 -13.95 3.38
N THR A 47 -7.53 -14.12 3.10
CA THR A 47 -8.21 -13.53 1.94
C THR A 47 -9.37 -12.67 2.38
N THR A 48 -9.76 -11.71 1.52
CA THR A 48 -10.98 -10.91 1.66
C THR A 48 -11.82 -11.04 0.41
N SER A 49 -13.13 -10.78 0.50
CA SER A 49 -14.02 -10.63 -0.65
C SER A 49 -13.93 -9.25 -1.31
N ASP A 50 -13.39 -8.28 -0.59
CA ASP A 50 -13.47 -6.87 -0.97
C ASP A 50 -12.29 -6.42 -1.85
N PHE A 51 -11.21 -7.22 -1.88
CA PHE A 51 -9.98 -6.90 -2.62
C PHE A 51 -9.40 -8.14 -3.30
N ASP A 52 -8.76 -7.95 -4.43
CA ASP A 52 -7.99 -8.99 -5.13
C ASP A 52 -6.58 -9.18 -4.53
N THR A 53 -6.37 -8.69 -3.31
CA THR A 53 -5.14 -8.86 -2.55
C THR A 53 -5.37 -9.83 -1.39
N TYR A 54 -4.45 -10.76 -1.19
CA TYR A 54 -4.42 -11.64 -0.03
C TYR A 54 -3.00 -11.81 0.49
N TYR A 55 -2.89 -12.25 1.76
CA TYR A 55 -1.60 -12.44 2.42
C TYR A 55 -1.33 -13.92 2.66
N GLU A 56 -0.09 -14.33 2.46
CA GLU A 56 0.42 -15.66 2.80
C GLU A 56 1.52 -15.52 3.84
N PHE A 57 1.37 -16.20 4.98
CA PHE A 57 2.32 -16.22 6.08
C PHE A 57 2.87 -17.63 6.26
N ASN A 58 4.18 -17.76 6.31
CA ASN A 58 4.84 -19.04 6.57
C ASN A 58 6.24 -18.83 7.21
N SER A 59 7.00 -19.90 7.41
CA SER A 59 8.32 -19.87 8.02
C SER A 59 9.38 -19.08 7.24
N GLN A 60 9.14 -18.82 5.95
CA GLN A 60 10.06 -18.07 5.09
C GLN A 60 9.75 -16.56 5.08
N GLY A 61 8.61 -16.14 5.66
CA GLY A 61 8.21 -14.75 5.73
C GLY A 61 6.75 -14.49 5.40
N ILE A 62 6.49 -13.31 4.85
CA ILE A 62 5.16 -12.79 4.50
C ILE A 62 5.15 -12.40 3.04
N TRP A 63 4.13 -12.85 2.31
CA TRP A 63 3.87 -12.45 0.92
C TRP A 63 2.56 -11.70 0.82
N ALA A 64 2.56 -10.64 0.03
CA ALA A 64 1.35 -10.06 -0.53
C ALA A 64 1.14 -10.60 -1.94
N ILE A 65 -0.06 -11.05 -2.23
CA ILE A 65 -0.45 -11.54 -3.56
C ILE A 65 -1.62 -10.68 -4.03
N SER A 66 -1.45 -10.02 -5.17
CA SER A 66 -2.47 -9.17 -5.78
C SER A 66 -2.75 -9.60 -7.21
N THR A 67 -3.95 -9.28 -7.71
CA THR A 67 -4.27 -9.43 -9.12
C THR A 67 -4.15 -8.07 -9.82
N ILE A 68 -3.26 -7.99 -10.80
CA ILE A 68 -3.08 -6.81 -11.63
C ILE A 68 -3.95 -7.00 -12.86
N TYR A 69 -5.00 -6.17 -13.00
CA TYR A 69 -5.87 -6.18 -14.17
C TYR A 69 -5.24 -5.37 -15.30
N SER A 70 -5.34 -5.91 -16.50
CA SER A 70 -4.82 -5.30 -17.72
C SER A 70 -5.69 -5.66 -18.92
N SER A 71 -5.44 -5.02 -20.04
CA SER A 71 -6.11 -5.35 -21.30
C SER A 71 -5.18 -5.18 -22.51
N ILE A 72 -5.44 -5.96 -23.55
CA ILE A 72 -4.71 -5.91 -24.82
C ILE A 72 -5.72 -5.85 -25.98
N SER A 73 -5.50 -5.01 -26.97
CA SER A 73 -6.42 -4.90 -28.10
C SER A 73 -6.43 -6.16 -28.96
N ARG A 74 -7.58 -6.46 -29.57
CA ARG A 74 -7.74 -7.57 -30.51
C ARG A 74 -6.81 -7.41 -31.72
N GLU A 75 -6.58 -6.17 -32.14
CA GLU A 75 -5.63 -5.86 -33.21
C GLU A 75 -4.20 -6.24 -32.83
N THR A 76 -3.74 -5.83 -31.63
CA THR A 76 -2.40 -6.22 -31.12
C THR A 76 -2.24 -7.75 -31.07
N ILE A 77 -3.27 -8.49 -30.64
CA ILE A 77 -3.24 -9.95 -30.64
C ILE A 77 -3.08 -10.49 -32.07
N ARG A 78 -3.86 -9.96 -33.02
CA ARG A 78 -3.83 -10.41 -34.43
C ARG A 78 -2.47 -10.18 -35.10
N GLU A 79 -1.80 -9.09 -34.78
CA GLU A 79 -0.53 -8.69 -35.35
C GLU A 79 0.71 -9.25 -34.62
N SER A 80 0.51 -9.80 -33.46
CA SER A 80 1.59 -10.30 -32.60
C SER A 80 1.95 -11.75 -32.91
N SER A 81 3.25 -12.03 -33.01
CA SER A 81 3.77 -13.38 -32.97
C SER A 81 3.90 -13.92 -31.53
N LYS A 82 3.83 -13.03 -30.53
CA LYS A 82 4.02 -13.36 -29.11
C LYS A 82 2.70 -13.73 -28.44
N TYR A 83 1.62 -13.01 -28.73
CA TYR A 83 0.34 -13.18 -28.06
C TYR A 83 -0.66 -13.99 -28.91
N SER A 84 -1.42 -14.84 -28.26
CA SER A 84 -2.56 -15.52 -28.91
C SER A 84 -3.67 -15.76 -27.91
N VAL A 85 -4.91 -15.83 -28.40
CA VAL A 85 -6.08 -16.19 -27.58
C VAL A 85 -6.69 -17.46 -28.11
N ARG A 86 -6.91 -18.46 -27.23
CA ARG A 86 -7.57 -19.73 -27.55
C ARG A 86 -8.47 -20.14 -26.40
N ASN A 87 -9.73 -20.49 -26.70
CA ASN A 87 -10.71 -20.98 -25.73
C ASN A 87 -10.87 -20.12 -24.47
N GLY A 88 -10.81 -18.77 -24.60
CA GLY A 88 -10.92 -17.85 -23.48
C GLY A 88 -9.65 -17.69 -22.64
N TYR A 89 -8.50 -18.17 -23.15
CA TYR A 89 -7.20 -18.00 -22.50
C TYR A 89 -6.25 -17.21 -23.39
N LEU A 90 -5.57 -16.24 -22.77
CA LEU A 90 -4.50 -15.43 -23.35
C LEU A 90 -3.13 -16.06 -23.07
N PHE A 91 -2.35 -16.28 -24.11
CA PHE A 91 -1.00 -16.83 -24.06
C PHE A 91 0.04 -15.75 -24.39
N GLY A 92 1.24 -15.91 -23.85
CA GLY A 92 2.41 -15.07 -24.13
C GLY A 92 2.57 -13.86 -23.18
N VAL A 93 1.65 -13.63 -22.23
CA VAL A 93 1.78 -12.63 -21.18
C VAL A 93 2.65 -13.15 -20.04
N VAL A 94 2.37 -14.36 -19.61
CA VAL A 94 3.19 -15.10 -18.61
C VAL A 94 3.94 -16.19 -19.34
N GLU A 95 5.22 -16.36 -19.02
CA GLU A 95 6.07 -17.37 -19.62
C GLU A 95 5.55 -18.78 -19.27
N ASN A 96 5.36 -19.63 -20.29
CA ASN A 96 4.91 -21.01 -20.19
C ASN A 96 3.53 -21.19 -19.51
N ASP A 97 2.72 -20.13 -19.43
CA ASP A 97 1.39 -20.21 -18.83
C ASP A 97 0.34 -19.45 -19.67
N SER A 98 -0.92 -19.69 -19.36
CA SER A 98 -2.07 -19.02 -19.99
C SER A 98 -2.97 -18.40 -18.93
N ILE A 99 -3.56 -17.26 -19.25
CA ILE A 99 -4.38 -16.50 -18.33
C ILE A 99 -5.82 -16.46 -18.84
N PRO A 100 -6.84 -16.74 -18.03
CA PRO A 100 -8.23 -16.54 -18.41
C PRO A 100 -8.45 -15.09 -18.85
N CYS A 101 -9.12 -14.90 -19.98
CA CYS A 101 -9.45 -13.59 -20.50
C CYS A 101 -10.85 -13.55 -21.09
N PHE A 102 -11.43 -12.37 -21.15
CA PHE A 102 -12.72 -12.13 -21.83
C PHE A 102 -12.59 -10.93 -22.75
N LEU A 103 -13.36 -10.95 -23.83
CA LEU A 103 -13.38 -9.89 -24.83
C LEU A 103 -14.50 -8.91 -24.49
N GLU A 104 -14.16 -7.63 -24.38
CA GLU A 104 -15.10 -6.51 -24.22
C GLU A 104 -14.55 -5.31 -25.01
N GLU A 105 -15.38 -4.60 -25.73
CA GLU A 105 -15.02 -3.40 -26.53
C GLU A 105 -13.73 -3.57 -27.37
N GLU A 106 -13.60 -4.69 -28.10
CA GLU A 106 -12.44 -5.03 -28.92
C GLU A 106 -11.12 -5.16 -28.12
N ARG A 107 -11.19 -5.36 -26.79
CA ARG A 107 -10.05 -5.62 -25.91
C ARG A 107 -10.23 -6.89 -25.12
N TYR A 108 -9.16 -7.67 -25.00
CA TYR A 108 -9.10 -8.81 -24.10
C TYR A 108 -8.66 -8.34 -22.72
N HIS A 109 -9.54 -8.47 -21.73
CA HIS A 109 -9.29 -8.15 -20.32
C HIS A 109 -8.84 -9.41 -19.59
N PHE A 110 -7.84 -9.25 -18.72
CA PHE A 110 -7.26 -10.38 -17.97
C PHE A 110 -6.64 -9.89 -16.65
N GLY A 111 -6.45 -10.81 -15.69
CA GLY A 111 -5.79 -10.53 -14.42
C GLY A 111 -4.53 -11.39 -14.26
N VAL A 112 -3.41 -10.76 -13.95
CA VAL A 112 -2.13 -11.43 -13.64
C VAL A 112 -1.91 -11.42 -12.15
N LYS A 113 -1.66 -12.59 -11.56
CA LYS A 113 -1.27 -12.67 -10.15
C LYS A 113 0.18 -12.22 -9.99
N HIS A 114 0.36 -11.21 -9.15
CA HIS A 114 1.67 -10.73 -8.71
C HIS A 114 1.88 -11.18 -7.24
N LYS A 115 2.97 -11.89 -6.99
CA LYS A 115 3.36 -12.35 -5.65
C LYS A 115 4.65 -11.64 -5.25
N GLU A 116 4.60 -10.87 -4.19
CA GLU A 116 5.73 -10.12 -3.65
C GLU A 116 6.02 -10.58 -2.22
N GLN A 117 7.30 -10.83 -1.92
CA GLN A 117 7.74 -11.10 -0.55
C GLN A 117 7.95 -9.77 0.18
N ILE A 118 7.00 -9.42 1.05
CA ILE A 118 7.08 -8.17 1.83
C ILE A 118 7.95 -8.32 3.07
N ILE A 119 8.04 -9.52 3.68
CA ILE A 119 8.98 -9.80 4.77
C ILE A 119 9.71 -11.10 4.47
N GLY A 120 11.02 -11.09 4.62
CA GLY A 120 11.92 -12.22 4.43
C GLY A 120 13.37 -11.82 4.65
N ILE A 121 14.31 -12.75 4.45
CA ILE A 121 15.73 -12.56 4.77
C ILE A 121 16.34 -11.35 4.04
N ASN A 122 15.91 -11.10 2.78
CA ASN A 122 16.46 -10.02 1.94
C ASN A 122 15.49 -8.83 1.81
N SER A 123 14.42 -8.80 2.59
CA SER A 123 13.46 -7.69 2.54
C SER A 123 14.07 -6.41 3.11
N LYS A 124 13.80 -5.28 2.46
CA LYS A 124 14.08 -3.95 3.02
C LYS A 124 13.00 -3.52 4.01
N HIS A 125 11.82 -4.13 3.94
CA HIS A 125 10.74 -3.88 4.89
C HIS A 125 11.06 -4.54 6.22
N ILE A 126 10.63 -3.91 7.31
CA ILE A 126 10.97 -4.34 8.67
C ILE A 126 9.70 -4.75 9.41
N LEU A 127 9.69 -5.96 9.94
CA LEU A 127 8.64 -6.48 10.80
C LEU A 127 9.00 -6.26 12.27
N LYS A 128 8.05 -5.75 13.05
CA LYS A 128 8.15 -5.57 14.51
C LYS A 128 6.99 -6.30 15.18
N LYS A 129 7.28 -7.04 16.26
CA LYS A 129 6.27 -7.69 17.10
C LYS A 129 5.93 -6.78 18.27
N ILE A 130 4.68 -6.32 18.35
CA ILE A 130 4.21 -5.42 19.41
C ILE A 130 3.71 -6.21 20.62
N ASN A 131 2.96 -7.29 20.36
CA ASN A 131 2.45 -8.21 21.37
C ASN A 131 2.12 -9.57 20.72
N ALA A 132 1.46 -10.46 21.46
CA ALA A 132 1.14 -11.81 20.98
C ALA A 132 0.31 -11.84 19.68
N THR A 133 -0.48 -10.80 19.42
CA THR A 133 -1.43 -10.77 18.29
C THR A 133 -1.20 -9.63 17.30
N THR A 134 -0.28 -8.71 17.62
CA THR A 134 -0.12 -7.46 16.88
C THR A 134 1.31 -7.31 16.38
N TYR A 135 1.43 -7.02 15.10
CA TYR A 135 2.69 -6.77 14.41
C TYR A 135 2.60 -5.44 13.65
N ILE A 136 3.74 -4.80 13.44
CA ILE A 136 3.87 -3.65 12.54
C ILE A 136 4.86 -4.01 11.43
N ILE A 137 4.42 -3.89 10.19
CA ILE A 137 5.28 -3.93 9.02
C ILE A 137 5.59 -2.48 8.64
N ASN A 138 6.87 -2.14 8.66
CA ASN A 138 7.38 -0.88 8.19
C ASN A 138 7.81 -1.04 6.74
N PHE A 139 7.01 -0.55 5.82
CA PHE A 139 7.30 -0.59 4.39
C PHE A 139 8.38 0.45 4.06
N PHE A 140 9.48 0.00 3.48
CA PHE A 140 10.59 0.87 3.08
C PHE A 140 10.38 1.35 1.66
N GLU A 141 10.28 2.65 1.48
CA GLU A 141 10.10 3.30 0.20
C GLU A 141 10.69 4.71 0.24
N ASN A 142 11.37 5.13 -0.82
CA ASN A 142 11.97 6.47 -0.93
C ASN A 142 12.82 6.86 0.30
N ASP A 143 13.69 5.93 0.75
CA ASP A 143 14.59 6.10 1.91
C ASP A 143 13.87 6.42 3.24
N SER A 144 12.64 6.01 3.36
CA SER A 144 11.81 6.19 4.56
C SER A 144 10.90 4.98 4.81
N TYR A 145 10.23 4.97 5.96
CA TYR A 145 9.38 3.88 6.41
C TYR A 145 7.95 4.36 6.63
N THR A 146 6.98 3.60 6.10
CA THR A 146 5.55 3.79 6.37
C THR A 146 5.03 2.56 7.09
N PRO A 147 4.56 2.67 8.36
CA PRO A 147 4.09 1.53 9.13
C PRO A 147 2.67 1.12 8.76
N SER A 148 2.41 -0.19 8.79
CA SER A 148 1.06 -0.76 8.74
C SER A 148 0.91 -1.77 9.87
N GLN A 149 -0.22 -1.75 10.56
CA GLN A 149 -0.51 -2.59 11.69
C GLN A 149 -1.29 -3.84 11.26
N PHE A 150 -0.81 -5.01 11.66
CA PHE A 150 -1.40 -6.32 11.39
C PHE A 150 -1.87 -6.90 12.72
N VAL A 151 -3.18 -7.08 12.88
CA VAL A 151 -3.79 -7.57 14.13
C VAL A 151 -4.51 -8.88 13.88
N PHE A 152 -4.03 -9.95 14.51
CA PHE A 152 -4.63 -11.28 14.43
C PHE A 152 -5.65 -11.49 15.54
N LYS A 153 -6.86 -11.96 15.18
CA LYS A 153 -7.96 -12.29 16.10
C LYS A 153 -8.56 -13.65 15.70
N GLY A 154 -8.05 -14.73 16.28
CA GLY A 154 -8.47 -16.08 15.90
C GLY A 154 -8.14 -16.38 14.43
N LYS A 155 -9.16 -16.54 13.58
CA LYS A 155 -9.01 -16.77 12.14
C LYS A 155 -9.05 -15.50 11.30
N THR A 156 -9.07 -14.33 11.91
CA THR A 156 -9.10 -13.06 11.19
C THR A 156 -7.77 -12.33 11.30
N LEU A 157 -7.45 -11.59 10.25
CA LEU A 157 -6.38 -10.60 10.21
C LEU A 157 -7.02 -9.26 9.88
N GLU A 158 -6.78 -8.26 10.69
CA GLU A 158 -7.13 -6.86 10.42
C GLU A 158 -5.84 -6.12 10.03
N VAL A 159 -5.81 -5.54 8.84
CA VAL A 159 -4.68 -4.73 8.33
C VAL A 159 -5.09 -3.27 8.33
N LYS A 160 -4.38 -2.45 9.11
CA LYS A 160 -4.60 -1.03 9.25
C LYS A 160 -3.40 -0.27 8.70
N HIS A 161 -3.65 0.65 7.79
CA HIS A 161 -2.61 1.50 7.25
C HIS A 161 -2.41 2.76 8.08
N PHE A 162 -1.19 3.26 8.09
CA PHE A 162 -0.88 4.57 8.66
C PHE A 162 -1.70 5.64 7.95
N ASP A 163 -2.41 6.44 8.75
CA ASP A 163 -3.27 7.52 8.26
C ASP A 163 -2.82 8.83 8.92
N TYR A 164 -2.05 9.60 8.19
CA TYR A 164 -1.49 10.86 8.68
C TYR A 164 -2.54 11.97 8.82
N GLU A 165 -3.70 11.86 8.18
CA GLU A 165 -4.76 12.86 8.23
C GLU A 165 -5.50 12.82 9.58
N LEU A 166 -5.49 11.68 10.28
CA LEU A 166 -6.21 11.50 11.53
C LEU A 166 -5.71 12.41 12.66
N ASN A 167 -4.41 12.79 12.69
CA ASN A 167 -3.85 13.55 13.81
C ASN A 167 -2.60 14.37 13.42
N THR A 168 -2.70 15.24 12.41
CA THR A 168 -1.57 16.04 11.91
C THR A 168 -0.92 16.92 12.97
N THR A 169 -1.68 17.40 13.97
CA THR A 169 -1.16 18.22 15.07
C THR A 169 -0.12 17.50 15.94
N LEU A 170 -0.17 16.16 16.01
CA LEU A 170 0.83 15.39 16.76
C LEU A 170 2.20 15.41 16.06
N PHE A 171 2.21 15.52 14.74
CA PHE A 171 3.46 15.48 13.96
C PHE A 171 4.21 16.81 14.01
N SER A 172 3.53 17.94 14.26
CA SER A 172 4.15 19.26 14.32
C SER A 172 5.19 19.41 15.45
N ALA A 173 5.11 18.58 16.51
CA ALA A 173 6.05 18.57 17.63
C ALA A 173 7.23 17.61 17.41
N ILE A 174 7.22 16.79 16.33
CA ILE A 174 8.24 15.78 16.08
C ILE A 174 9.34 16.37 15.21
N LYS A 175 10.57 15.97 15.46
CA LYS A 175 11.71 16.40 14.65
C LYS A 175 11.54 15.96 13.20
N ILE A 176 11.54 16.92 12.28
CA ILE A 176 11.61 16.69 10.84
C ILE A 176 13.07 16.39 10.49
N GLN A 177 13.33 15.23 9.87
CA GLN A 177 14.66 14.90 9.38
C GLN A 177 14.88 15.45 7.98
N ASN A 178 13.88 15.32 7.11
CA ASN A 178 13.92 15.78 5.73
C ASN A 178 12.53 16.20 5.28
N SER A 179 12.45 17.14 4.35
CA SER A 179 11.21 17.47 3.65
C SER A 179 11.52 17.76 2.20
N THR A 180 10.78 17.13 1.29
CA THR A 180 10.88 17.35 -0.15
C THR A 180 9.54 17.87 -0.63
N LYS A 181 9.54 19.06 -1.23
CA LYS A 181 8.33 19.68 -1.77
C LYS A 181 8.25 19.45 -3.26
N GLU A 182 7.19 18.79 -3.68
CA GLU A 182 6.80 18.66 -5.08
C GLU A 182 5.59 19.55 -5.41
N PRO A 183 5.26 19.80 -6.67
CA PRO A 183 4.19 20.75 -7.04
C PRO A 183 2.83 20.45 -6.39
N THR A 184 2.53 19.17 -6.12
CA THR A 184 1.23 18.73 -5.59
C THR A 184 1.32 18.10 -4.19
N MET A 185 2.53 17.77 -3.69
CA MET A 185 2.71 17.04 -2.44
C MET A 185 3.98 17.48 -1.70
N ASN A 186 3.89 17.57 -0.39
CA ASN A 186 5.02 17.81 0.50
C ASN A 186 5.31 16.51 1.27
N TYR A 187 6.44 15.87 0.99
CA TYR A 187 6.90 14.67 1.68
C TYR A 187 7.69 15.05 2.92
N ILE A 188 7.26 14.59 4.08
CA ILE A 188 7.85 14.92 5.37
C ILE A 188 8.32 13.63 6.05
N VAL A 189 9.63 13.55 6.32
CA VAL A 189 10.24 12.42 7.03
C VAL A 189 10.48 12.79 8.48
N LEU A 190 9.82 12.09 9.38
CA LEU A 190 9.85 12.31 10.82
C LEU A 190 10.85 11.38 11.52
N THR A 191 11.41 11.86 12.63
CA THR A 191 12.27 11.05 13.52
C THR A 191 11.72 11.13 14.96
N PRO A 192 10.62 10.41 15.26
CA PRO A 192 10.07 10.40 16.61
C PRO A 192 10.99 9.62 17.55
N SER A 193 11.11 10.07 18.79
CA SER A 193 11.60 9.22 19.90
C SER A 193 10.56 8.14 20.23
N SER A 194 10.95 7.08 20.95
CA SER A 194 10.01 6.03 21.40
C SER A 194 8.83 6.59 22.21
N LYS A 195 9.06 7.64 22.99
CA LYS A 195 8.00 8.31 23.77
C LYS A 195 7.01 9.06 22.85
N GLU A 196 7.49 9.71 21.80
CA GLU A 196 6.67 10.39 20.81
C GLU A 196 5.91 9.37 19.98
N TRP A 197 6.57 8.29 19.52
CA TRP A 197 5.89 7.19 18.83
C TRP A 197 4.74 6.62 19.67
N SER A 198 4.97 6.32 20.94
CA SER A 198 3.93 5.79 21.84
C SER A 198 2.73 6.74 21.98
N LYS A 199 2.93 8.06 21.93
CA LYS A 199 1.82 9.04 21.91
C LYS A 199 1.06 9.00 20.59
N ILE A 200 1.77 8.95 19.47
CA ILE A 200 1.20 8.88 18.12
C ILE A 200 0.33 7.61 18.00
N GLU A 201 0.88 6.46 18.39
CA GLU A 201 0.18 5.17 18.34
C GLU A 201 -1.10 5.18 19.20
N LYS A 202 -1.02 5.68 20.44
CA LYS A 202 -2.19 5.82 21.35
C LYS A 202 -3.24 6.78 20.84
N ALA A 203 -2.89 7.76 20.05
CA ALA A 203 -3.82 8.67 19.42
C ALA A 203 -4.59 8.06 18.24
N GLY A 204 -4.24 6.81 17.83
CA GLY A 204 -4.98 6.07 16.81
C GLY A 204 -4.62 6.47 15.38
N ILE A 205 -3.33 6.60 15.08
CA ILE A 205 -2.83 6.95 13.74
C ILE A 205 -3.04 5.87 12.67
N PHE A 206 -3.48 4.70 13.06
CA PHE A 206 -3.85 3.67 12.10
C PHE A 206 -5.34 3.80 11.77
N GLY A 207 -5.64 4.00 10.50
CA GLY A 207 -6.99 4.16 9.99
C GLY A 207 -7.87 2.91 10.16
N LYS A 208 -9.05 2.93 9.56
CA LYS A 208 -9.94 1.77 9.54
C LYS A 208 -9.24 0.57 8.88
N GLY A 209 -9.30 -0.59 9.54
CA GLY A 209 -8.67 -1.81 9.04
C GLY A 209 -9.49 -2.53 7.98
N ASN A 210 -8.79 -3.18 7.06
CA ASN A 210 -9.35 -4.15 6.12
C ASN A 210 -9.30 -5.54 6.77
N LEU A 211 -10.39 -6.30 6.68
CA LEU A 211 -10.51 -7.63 7.30
C LEU A 211 -10.24 -8.74 6.27
N PHE A 212 -9.42 -9.70 6.68
CA PHE A 212 -9.08 -10.89 5.92
C PHE A 212 -9.42 -12.12 6.75
N LEU A 213 -9.91 -13.18 6.10
CA LEU A 213 -10.25 -14.46 6.72
C LEU A 213 -9.21 -15.52 6.35
N ARG A 214 -8.74 -16.28 7.34
CA ARG A 214 -7.86 -17.43 7.15
C ARG A 214 -8.64 -18.57 6.48
N LYS A 215 -8.11 -19.05 5.35
CA LYS A 215 -8.59 -20.24 4.65
C LYS A 215 -8.15 -21.51 5.35
#